data_8ce3ef23a6a2ce5f56df9bdb4e20e6e1
#
_entry.id   8ce3ef23a6a2ce5f56df9bdb4e20e6e1
#
_cell.length_a   1.000
_cell.length_b   1.000
_cell.length_c   1.000
_cell.angle_alpha   90.00
_cell.angle_beta   90.00
_cell.angle_gamma   90.00
#
_symmetry.space_group_name_H-M   'P 1'
#
loop_
_entity.id
_entity.type
_entity.pdbx_description
1 polymer ?
#
loop_
_entity_poly.entity_id
_entity_poly.type
_entity_poly.pdbx_seq_one_letter_code
_entity_poly.pdbx_strand_id
1 'polypeptide(L)'
;MDQMIAGDGNLNPLENWFWEMPICTRWWTAATVLMSALVQSKMVTPFQLFYSVRTVFQKGEYWRLLTSFLYFGPFSLDLLFHVYFQQRYSRLLEESSGRSPAHFSWLLLYSMSFLLVLSPFVSMPFLGHPLSSTLVYIWSRRNPGTRLSILGLIIFTAPYLPWVLMGFSLVMHGTVPKDEIMGVVIGHIWYFFNDVYPPMHNGSRPLDPPMWWRRLFERRPQRDETANAINNEFAVAGGPELAAGDVR
;
A
#
# COMPACT_ATOMS: atom_id res chain seq x y z
N MET A 1 24.96 -14.33 -35.26
CA MET A 1 23.62 -14.69 -35.77
C MET A 1 23.08 -15.71 -34.83
N ASP A 2 22.28 -15.23 -33.89
CA ASP A 2 21.17 -15.92 -33.25
C ASP A 2 20.74 -15.12 -32.00
N GLN A 3 20.09 -13.97 -32.26
CA GLN A 3 19.25 -13.35 -31.28
C GLN A 3 17.92 -14.12 -31.30
N MET A 4 17.79 -15.12 -30.48
CA MET A 4 16.49 -15.69 -30.14
C MET A 4 15.75 -14.73 -29.20
N ILE A 5 14.89 -13.91 -29.79
CA ILE A 5 13.45 -13.85 -29.60
C ILE A 5 13.05 -14.34 -28.20
N ALA A 6 13.20 -13.48 -27.20
CA ALA A 6 12.38 -13.54 -26.02
C ALA A 6 10.96 -13.21 -26.49
N GLY A 7 10.07 -14.18 -26.43
CA GLY A 7 8.69 -14.06 -26.83
C GLY A 7 8.00 -12.92 -26.06
N ASP A 8 7.71 -11.88 -26.78
CA ASP A 8 6.77 -10.84 -26.41
C ASP A 8 5.38 -11.50 -26.46
N GLY A 9 5.06 -12.23 -25.41
CA GLY A 9 3.69 -12.72 -25.18
C GLY A 9 2.81 -11.49 -25.09
N ASN A 10 1.96 -11.35 -26.07
CA ASN A 10 0.97 -10.30 -26.26
C ASN A 10 -0.01 -10.32 -25.07
N LEU A 11 0.49 -9.94 -23.87
CA LEU A 11 -0.33 -9.77 -22.70
C LEU A 11 -1.27 -8.59 -22.99
N ASN A 12 -2.55 -8.79 -22.73
CA ASN A 12 -3.53 -7.73 -22.87
C ASN A 12 -3.10 -6.50 -22.08
N PRO A 13 -3.35 -5.27 -22.52
CA PRO A 13 -2.98 -4.06 -21.80
C PRO A 13 -3.42 -4.05 -20.32
N LEU A 14 -4.54 -4.72 -20.02
CA LEU A 14 -5.04 -4.91 -18.65
C LEU A 14 -4.18 -5.87 -17.83
N GLU A 15 -3.65 -6.92 -18.43
CA GLU A 15 -2.75 -7.85 -17.75
C GLU A 15 -1.43 -7.18 -17.42
N ASN A 16 -0.83 -6.46 -18.38
CA ASN A 16 0.39 -5.69 -18.14
C ASN A 16 0.18 -4.68 -17.00
N TRP A 17 -0.87 -3.89 -17.06
CA TRP A 17 -1.22 -2.93 -16.02
C TRP A 17 -1.38 -3.60 -14.65
N PHE A 18 -2.01 -4.78 -14.58
CA PHE A 18 -2.20 -5.53 -13.33
C PHE A 18 -0.87 -6.07 -12.79
N TRP A 19 -0.02 -6.62 -13.64
CA TRP A 19 1.27 -7.18 -13.21
C TRP A 19 2.33 -6.13 -12.87
N GLU A 20 2.23 -4.92 -13.42
CA GLU A 20 3.08 -3.78 -13.07
C GLU A 20 2.78 -3.22 -11.67
N MET A 21 1.60 -3.52 -11.10
CA MET A 21 1.27 -3.04 -9.76
C MET A 21 2.11 -3.73 -8.68
N PRO A 22 2.56 -2.98 -7.65
CA PRO A 22 3.19 -3.54 -6.46
C PRO A 22 2.29 -4.56 -5.76
N ILE A 23 2.89 -5.51 -5.04
CA ILE A 23 2.22 -6.70 -4.51
C ILE A 23 1.04 -6.35 -3.60
N CYS A 24 1.23 -5.47 -2.62
CA CYS A 24 0.17 -5.12 -1.66
C CYS A 24 -0.99 -4.42 -2.34
N THR A 25 -0.71 -3.43 -3.17
CA THR A 25 -1.71 -2.69 -3.95
C THR A 25 -2.49 -3.62 -4.89
N ARG A 26 -1.80 -4.51 -5.58
CA ARG A 26 -2.40 -5.48 -6.51
C ARG A 26 -3.44 -6.35 -5.83
N TRP A 27 -3.05 -7.02 -4.74
CA TRP A 27 -3.94 -7.93 -4.03
C TRP A 27 -5.10 -7.21 -3.35
N TRP A 28 -4.85 -6.02 -2.81
CA TRP A 28 -5.94 -5.24 -2.20
C TRP A 28 -6.95 -4.78 -3.26
N THR A 29 -6.49 -4.23 -4.39
CA THR A 29 -7.39 -3.81 -5.49
C THR A 29 -8.17 -4.99 -6.05
N ALA A 30 -7.53 -6.13 -6.32
CA ALA A 30 -8.20 -7.34 -6.81
C ALA A 30 -9.26 -7.85 -5.81
N ALA A 31 -8.94 -7.88 -4.53
CA ALA A 31 -9.87 -8.29 -3.48
C ALA A 31 -11.06 -7.34 -3.34
N THR A 32 -10.85 -6.02 -3.49
CA THR A 32 -11.92 -5.01 -3.47
C THR A 32 -12.89 -5.21 -4.65
N VAL A 33 -12.37 -5.37 -5.86
CA VAL A 33 -13.20 -5.61 -7.05
C VAL A 33 -13.95 -6.93 -6.94
N LEU A 34 -13.27 -8.00 -6.49
CA LEU A 34 -13.89 -9.30 -6.28
C LEU A 34 -15.02 -9.22 -5.23
N MET A 35 -14.80 -8.53 -4.11
CA MET A 35 -15.81 -8.40 -3.06
C MET A 35 -17.04 -7.65 -3.56
N SER A 36 -16.86 -6.56 -4.31
CA SER A 36 -17.96 -5.82 -4.92
C SER A 36 -18.72 -6.67 -5.96
N ALA A 37 -18.02 -7.51 -6.73
CA ALA A 37 -18.64 -8.46 -7.68
C ALA A 37 -19.47 -9.54 -6.95
N LEU A 38 -18.97 -10.09 -5.83
CA LEU A 38 -19.70 -11.07 -5.02
C LEU A 38 -20.97 -10.47 -4.40
N VAL A 39 -20.92 -9.21 -3.98
CA VAL A 39 -22.12 -8.52 -3.48
C VAL A 39 -23.10 -8.24 -4.62
N GLN A 40 -22.63 -7.82 -5.79
CA GLN A 40 -23.49 -7.56 -6.95
C GLN A 40 -24.17 -8.84 -7.45
N SER A 41 -23.50 -9.97 -7.43
CA SER A 41 -24.07 -11.29 -7.77
C SER A 41 -24.98 -11.86 -6.68
N LYS A 42 -25.22 -11.12 -5.60
CA LYS A 42 -26.03 -11.54 -4.42
C LYS A 42 -25.53 -12.80 -3.73
N MET A 43 -24.29 -13.21 -3.97
CA MET A 43 -23.67 -14.34 -3.25
C MET A 43 -23.31 -13.95 -1.81
N VAL A 44 -22.98 -12.67 -1.58
CA VAL A 44 -22.66 -12.11 -0.28
C VAL A 44 -23.52 -10.88 -0.05
N THR A 45 -24.05 -10.73 1.17
CA THR A 45 -24.79 -9.51 1.53
C THR A 45 -23.88 -8.49 2.20
N PRO A 46 -24.06 -7.18 2.00
CA PRO A 46 -23.28 -6.14 2.68
C PRO A 46 -23.29 -6.29 4.19
N PHE A 47 -24.39 -6.78 4.77
CA PHE A 47 -24.51 -7.05 6.20
C PHE A 47 -23.57 -8.12 6.75
N GLN A 48 -23.07 -9.03 5.90
CA GLN A 48 -22.08 -10.04 6.29
C GLN A 48 -20.66 -9.47 6.32
N LEU A 49 -20.43 -8.32 5.68
CA LEU A 49 -19.11 -7.72 5.52
C LEU A 49 -18.85 -6.59 6.51
N PHE A 50 -19.90 -5.95 7.07
CA PHE A 50 -19.72 -4.81 7.94
C PHE A 50 -19.07 -5.17 9.27
N TYR A 51 -18.25 -4.28 9.77
CA TYR A 51 -17.59 -4.44 11.05
C TYR A 51 -18.51 -4.02 12.20
N SER A 52 -18.58 -4.87 13.22
CA SER A 52 -19.14 -4.56 14.51
C SER A 52 -18.43 -5.38 15.60
N VAL A 53 -18.03 -4.73 16.68
CA VAL A 53 -17.39 -5.38 17.82
C VAL A 53 -18.22 -6.56 18.34
N ARG A 54 -19.53 -6.36 18.39
CA ARG A 54 -20.46 -7.39 18.86
C ARG A 54 -20.45 -8.64 17.97
N THR A 55 -20.43 -8.47 16.65
CA THR A 55 -20.45 -9.63 15.73
C THR A 55 -19.12 -10.35 15.71
N VAL A 56 -18.01 -9.61 15.78
CA VAL A 56 -16.65 -10.19 15.78
C VAL A 56 -16.38 -10.98 17.07
N PHE A 57 -16.59 -10.36 18.23
CA PHE A 57 -16.18 -10.96 19.50
C PHE A 57 -17.24 -11.86 20.14
N GLN A 58 -18.55 -11.60 19.93
CA GLN A 58 -19.61 -12.42 20.52
C GLN A 58 -20.04 -13.57 19.60
N LYS A 59 -20.04 -13.36 18.27
CA LYS A 59 -20.42 -14.40 17.31
C LYS A 59 -19.23 -15.14 16.68
N GLY A 60 -17.99 -14.70 16.91
CA GLY A 60 -16.78 -15.29 16.35
C GLY A 60 -16.59 -15.06 14.85
N GLU A 61 -17.21 -14.02 14.27
CA GLU A 61 -17.14 -13.73 12.84
C GLU A 61 -15.89 -12.92 12.50
N TYR A 62 -14.70 -13.50 12.71
CA TYR A 62 -13.40 -12.82 12.57
C TYR A 62 -13.07 -12.36 11.14
N TRP A 63 -13.66 -12.97 10.11
CA TRP A 63 -13.46 -12.52 8.73
C TRP A 63 -13.87 -11.06 8.49
N ARG A 64 -14.81 -10.54 9.28
CA ARG A 64 -15.26 -9.14 9.22
C ARG A 64 -14.15 -8.13 9.52
N LEU A 65 -13.10 -8.53 10.26
CA LEU A 65 -11.93 -7.69 10.50
C LEU A 65 -11.20 -7.31 9.21
N LEU A 66 -11.23 -8.18 8.21
CA LEU A 66 -10.59 -7.94 6.93
C LEU A 66 -11.58 -7.51 5.86
N THR A 67 -12.74 -8.15 5.78
CA THR A 67 -13.72 -7.90 4.72
C THR A 67 -14.32 -6.50 4.76
N SER A 68 -14.39 -5.86 5.94
CA SER A 68 -14.83 -4.47 6.10
C SER A 68 -13.94 -3.45 5.39
N PHE A 69 -12.68 -3.79 5.11
CA PHE A 69 -11.74 -2.95 4.35
C PHE A 69 -11.81 -3.16 2.84
N LEU A 70 -12.47 -4.23 2.41
CA LEU A 70 -12.52 -4.62 0.99
C LEU A 70 -13.80 -4.17 0.29
N TYR A 71 -14.80 -3.72 1.03
CA TYR A 71 -16.07 -3.32 0.45
C TYR A 71 -16.23 -1.80 0.48
N PHE A 72 -16.38 -1.20 -0.70
CA PHE A 72 -16.56 0.24 -0.93
C PHE A 72 -17.97 0.61 -1.39
N GLY A 73 -18.86 -0.35 -1.54
CA GLY A 73 -20.21 -0.11 -2.00
C GLY A 73 -20.60 -0.97 -3.21
N PRO A 74 -21.84 -0.81 -3.70
CA PRO A 74 -22.32 -1.49 -4.91
C PRO A 74 -21.62 -0.95 -6.16
N PHE A 75 -21.72 -1.68 -7.27
CA PHE A 75 -21.20 -1.22 -8.57
C PHE A 75 -21.87 0.11 -8.97
N SER A 76 -21.09 1.18 -8.91
CA SER A 76 -21.50 2.55 -9.21
C SER A 76 -20.31 3.36 -9.70
N LEU A 77 -20.55 4.56 -10.22
CA LEU A 77 -19.48 5.50 -10.56
C LEU A 77 -18.64 5.85 -9.32
N ASP A 78 -19.28 5.94 -8.17
CA ASP A 78 -18.62 6.19 -6.90
C ASP A 78 -17.60 5.09 -6.55
N LEU A 79 -17.97 3.81 -6.68
CA LEU A 79 -17.03 2.70 -6.53
C LEU A 79 -15.83 2.82 -7.48
N LEU A 80 -16.06 3.18 -8.76
CA LEU A 80 -14.97 3.34 -9.72
C LEU A 80 -14.00 4.44 -9.32
N PHE A 81 -14.51 5.59 -8.84
CA PHE A 81 -13.67 6.66 -8.31
C PHE A 81 -12.86 6.20 -7.09
N HIS A 82 -13.50 5.54 -6.14
CA HIS A 82 -12.81 5.04 -4.94
C HIS A 82 -11.73 4.01 -5.28
N VAL A 83 -12.01 3.03 -6.13
CA VAL A 83 -11.02 2.03 -6.56
C VAL A 83 -9.87 2.69 -7.33
N TYR A 84 -10.17 3.67 -8.20
CA TYR A 84 -9.15 4.43 -8.92
C TYR A 84 -8.22 5.17 -7.95
N PHE A 85 -8.76 5.94 -7.01
CA PHE A 85 -7.96 6.67 -6.04
C PHE A 85 -7.19 5.73 -5.10
N GLN A 86 -7.85 4.69 -4.60
CA GLN A 86 -7.21 3.65 -3.79
C GLN A 86 -6.01 3.05 -4.50
N GLN A 87 -6.19 2.54 -5.71
CA GLN A 87 -5.13 1.91 -6.49
C GLN A 87 -4.00 2.89 -6.80
N ARG A 88 -4.32 4.09 -7.26
CA ARG A 88 -3.34 5.11 -7.62
C ARG A 88 -2.45 5.50 -6.44
N TYR A 89 -3.06 5.86 -5.32
CA TYR A 89 -2.29 6.38 -4.18
C TYR A 89 -1.64 5.29 -3.35
N SER A 90 -2.21 4.09 -3.27
CA SER A 90 -1.55 2.91 -2.70
C SER A 90 -0.29 2.56 -3.50
N ARG A 91 -0.39 2.51 -4.83
CA ARG A 91 0.76 2.26 -5.71
C ARG A 91 1.87 3.28 -5.49
N LEU A 92 1.54 4.57 -5.54
CA LEU A 92 2.51 5.65 -5.35
C LEU A 92 3.18 5.60 -3.98
N LEU A 93 2.45 5.25 -2.92
CA LEU A 93 3.02 5.09 -1.58
C LEU A 93 3.88 3.83 -1.48
N GLU A 94 3.45 2.71 -2.03
CA GLU A 94 4.20 1.46 -2.01
C GLU A 94 5.52 1.61 -2.78
N GLU A 95 5.50 2.25 -3.96
CA GLU A 95 6.68 2.57 -4.76
C GLU A 95 7.62 3.57 -4.05
N SER A 96 7.06 4.60 -3.39
CA SER A 96 7.83 5.62 -2.69
C SER A 96 8.36 5.18 -1.33
N SER A 97 7.80 4.12 -0.74
CA SER A 97 8.21 3.60 0.58
C SER A 97 9.61 2.95 0.56
N GLY A 98 10.39 3.23 -0.46
CA GLY A 98 11.82 3.01 -0.48
C GLY A 98 12.22 1.55 -0.60
N ARG A 99 11.68 0.81 -1.56
CA ARG A 99 12.18 -0.51 -1.97
C ARG A 99 11.76 -1.71 -1.12
N SER A 100 11.14 -1.52 0.04
CA SER A 100 10.69 -2.65 0.84
C SER A 100 9.17 -2.64 1.03
N PRO A 101 8.45 -3.68 0.56
CA PRO A 101 7.02 -3.84 0.83
C PRO A 101 6.71 -3.90 2.34
N ALA A 102 7.73 -4.12 3.18
CA ALA A 102 7.61 -4.18 4.62
C ALA A 102 7.11 -2.85 5.24
N HIS A 103 7.61 -1.71 4.77
CA HIS A 103 7.17 -0.40 5.29
C HIS A 103 5.73 -0.08 4.91
N PHE A 104 5.33 -0.36 3.68
CA PHE A 104 3.97 -0.11 3.22
C PHE A 104 2.97 -1.05 3.90
N SER A 105 3.29 -2.34 4.00
CA SER A 105 2.43 -3.31 4.71
C SER A 105 2.31 -2.99 6.20
N TRP A 106 3.37 -2.46 6.82
CA TRP A 106 3.32 -1.99 8.21
C TRP A 106 2.42 -0.76 8.37
N LEU A 107 2.48 0.20 7.44
CA LEU A 107 1.55 1.33 7.38
C LEU A 107 0.10 0.86 7.27
N LEU A 108 -0.18 -0.12 6.40
CA LEU A 108 -1.52 -0.70 6.28
C LEU A 108 -1.97 -1.34 7.59
N LEU A 109 -1.13 -2.16 8.21
CA LEU A 109 -1.44 -2.82 9.48
C LEU A 109 -1.74 -1.81 10.60
N TYR A 110 -0.92 -0.77 10.71
CA TYR A 110 -1.14 0.33 11.65
C TYR A 110 -2.49 1.00 11.41
N SER A 111 -2.74 1.43 10.16
CA SER A 111 -3.96 2.14 9.80
C SER A 111 -5.21 1.28 10.03
N MET A 112 -5.17 0.01 9.64
CA MET A 112 -6.25 -0.95 9.87
C MET A 112 -6.51 -1.16 11.36
N SER A 113 -5.47 -1.31 12.19
CA SER A 113 -5.61 -1.50 13.63
C SER A 113 -6.27 -0.30 14.30
N PHE A 114 -5.82 0.92 13.97
CA PHE A 114 -6.42 2.14 14.51
C PHE A 114 -7.87 2.33 14.05
N LEU A 115 -8.17 2.05 12.80
CA LEU A 115 -9.54 2.11 12.27
C LEU A 115 -10.47 1.13 12.97
N LEU A 116 -10.04 -0.10 13.22
CA LEU A 116 -10.83 -1.09 13.95
C LEU A 116 -11.12 -0.66 15.39
N VAL A 117 -10.15 -0.02 16.06
CA VAL A 117 -10.34 0.49 17.43
C VAL A 117 -11.28 1.70 17.47
N LEU A 118 -11.19 2.60 16.49
CA LEU A 118 -11.95 3.84 16.46
C LEU A 118 -13.36 3.68 15.85
N SER A 119 -13.55 2.68 14.98
CA SER A 119 -14.83 2.43 14.29
C SER A 119 -16.05 2.36 15.21
N PRO A 120 -16.01 1.70 16.39
CA PRO A 120 -17.17 1.63 17.27
C PRO A 120 -17.61 2.99 17.80
N PHE A 121 -16.67 3.92 17.99
CA PHE A 121 -16.95 5.26 18.53
C PHE A 121 -17.58 6.20 17.50
N VAL A 122 -17.30 5.98 16.21
CA VAL A 122 -17.79 6.85 15.12
C VAL A 122 -18.91 6.19 14.32
N SER A 123 -19.24 4.92 14.64
CA SER A 123 -20.29 4.14 13.95
C SER A 123 -20.01 3.97 12.45
N MET A 124 -18.80 3.56 12.11
CA MET A 124 -18.37 3.28 10.73
C MET A 124 -18.42 1.78 10.44
N PRO A 125 -19.39 1.30 9.66
CA PRO A 125 -19.54 -0.13 9.38
C PRO A 125 -18.55 -0.67 8.35
N PHE A 126 -18.09 0.19 7.43
CA PHE A 126 -17.12 -0.15 6.38
C PHE A 126 -15.88 0.71 6.53
N LEU A 127 -14.71 0.09 6.44
CA LEU A 127 -13.43 0.72 6.77
C LEU A 127 -12.52 0.91 5.55
N GLY A 128 -13.01 0.56 4.36
CA GLY A 128 -12.28 0.76 3.10
C GLY A 128 -12.05 2.24 2.78
N HIS A 129 -13.10 3.06 2.87
CA HIS A 129 -13.04 4.50 2.61
C HIS A 129 -12.05 5.23 3.52
N PRO A 130 -12.12 5.10 4.88
CA PRO A 130 -11.16 5.76 5.76
C PRO A 130 -9.73 5.25 5.56
N LEU A 131 -9.53 3.98 5.23
CA LEU A 131 -8.20 3.46 4.92
C LEU A 131 -7.63 4.10 3.65
N SER A 132 -8.43 4.19 2.58
CA SER A 132 -8.03 4.87 1.34
C SER A 132 -7.71 6.35 1.60
N SER A 133 -8.54 7.06 2.36
CA SER A 133 -8.33 8.45 2.74
C SER A 133 -7.05 8.65 3.56
N THR A 134 -6.71 7.71 4.44
CA THR A 134 -5.43 7.70 5.18
C THR A 134 -4.23 7.70 4.21
N LEU A 135 -4.25 6.83 3.21
CA LEU A 135 -3.16 6.74 2.24
C LEU A 135 -3.06 7.99 1.36
N VAL A 136 -4.20 8.50 0.89
CA VAL A 136 -4.27 9.76 0.12
C VAL A 136 -3.67 10.90 0.94
N TYR A 137 -4.01 11.01 2.21
CA TYR A 137 -3.48 12.05 3.09
C TYR A 137 -1.95 11.96 3.22
N ILE A 138 -1.41 10.79 3.55
CA ILE A 138 0.03 10.58 3.74
C ILE A 138 0.78 10.91 2.44
N TRP A 139 0.29 10.42 1.29
CA TRP A 139 0.88 10.71 0.00
C TRP A 139 0.89 12.21 -0.30
N SER A 140 -0.22 12.88 -0.05
CA SER A 140 -0.38 14.30 -0.32
C SER A 140 0.59 15.17 0.49
N ARG A 141 0.85 14.78 1.74
CA ARG A 141 1.79 15.46 2.62
C ARG A 141 3.25 15.22 2.25
N ARG A 142 3.57 14.03 1.73
CA ARG A 142 4.92 13.70 1.26
C ARG A 142 5.27 14.37 -0.07
N ASN A 143 4.28 14.79 -0.85
CA ASN A 143 4.48 15.34 -2.20
C ASN A 143 3.89 16.76 -2.35
N PRO A 144 4.28 17.75 -1.51
CA PRO A 144 3.61 19.05 -1.47
C PRO A 144 3.73 19.88 -2.75
N GLY A 145 4.78 19.66 -3.54
CA GLY A 145 5.02 20.39 -4.81
C GLY A 145 4.26 19.83 -6.01
N THR A 146 3.60 18.66 -5.87
CA THR A 146 2.90 18.04 -7.00
C THR A 146 1.60 18.79 -7.29
N ARG A 147 1.42 19.16 -8.56
CA ARG A 147 0.17 19.76 -9.05
C ARG A 147 -0.75 18.65 -9.56
N LEU A 148 -1.99 18.69 -9.14
CA LEU A 148 -3.03 17.76 -9.51
C LEU A 148 -4.15 18.51 -10.21
N SER A 149 -4.83 17.80 -11.12
CA SER A 149 -6.04 18.30 -11.76
C SER A 149 -7.16 17.28 -11.62
N ILE A 150 -8.30 17.71 -11.13
CA ILE A 150 -9.51 16.88 -11.12
C ILE A 150 -10.33 17.23 -12.35
N LEU A 151 -10.61 16.21 -13.18
CA LEU A 151 -11.40 16.30 -14.43
C LEU A 151 -10.92 17.38 -15.40
N GLY A 152 -9.67 17.84 -15.27
CA GLY A 152 -9.14 18.94 -16.09
C GLY A 152 -9.68 20.34 -15.73
N LEU A 153 -10.59 20.46 -14.77
CA LEU A 153 -11.29 21.69 -14.43
C LEU A 153 -10.61 22.49 -13.32
N ILE A 154 -10.15 21.80 -12.26
CA ILE A 154 -9.59 22.43 -11.07
C ILE A 154 -8.15 21.96 -10.89
N ILE A 155 -7.21 22.91 -10.91
CA ILE A 155 -5.78 22.65 -10.65
C ILE A 155 -5.47 23.09 -9.22
N PHE A 156 -4.89 22.18 -8.44
CA PHE A 156 -4.49 22.44 -7.05
C PHE A 156 -3.23 21.65 -6.70
N THR A 157 -2.60 21.98 -5.57
CA THR A 157 -1.43 21.25 -5.06
C THR A 157 -1.82 20.06 -4.19
N ALA A 158 -0.99 19.04 -4.15
CA ALA A 158 -1.26 17.77 -3.46
C ALA A 158 -1.74 17.90 -2.00
N PRO A 159 -1.26 18.83 -1.15
CA PRO A 159 -1.76 18.98 0.23
C PRO A 159 -3.25 19.29 0.34
N TYR A 160 -3.85 19.84 -0.71
CA TYR A 160 -5.30 20.12 -0.73
C TYR A 160 -6.13 18.92 -1.17
N LEU A 161 -5.52 17.86 -1.72
CA LEU A 161 -6.22 16.70 -2.26
C LEU A 161 -7.20 16.06 -1.27
N PRO A 162 -6.85 15.76 0.00
CA PRO A 162 -7.80 15.18 0.95
C PRO A 162 -9.04 16.06 1.15
N TRP A 163 -8.85 17.37 1.21
CA TRP A 163 -9.93 18.33 1.38
C TRP A 163 -10.83 18.44 0.16
N VAL A 164 -10.25 18.35 -1.03
CA VAL A 164 -11.01 18.37 -2.29
C VAL A 164 -11.83 17.10 -2.44
N LEU A 165 -11.28 15.92 -2.10
CA LEU A 165 -12.03 14.66 -2.12
C LEU A 165 -13.16 14.67 -1.09
N MET A 166 -12.91 15.18 0.12
CA MET A 166 -13.91 15.35 1.16
C MET A 166 -15.04 16.30 0.74
N GLY A 167 -14.69 17.41 0.07
CA GLY A 167 -15.67 18.33 -0.51
C GLY A 167 -16.50 17.67 -1.61
N PHE A 168 -15.87 16.87 -2.46
CA PHE A 168 -16.57 16.11 -3.50
C PHE A 168 -17.54 15.08 -2.89
N SER A 169 -17.11 14.33 -1.90
CA SER A 169 -17.92 13.36 -1.16
C SER A 169 -19.14 14.05 -0.49
N LEU A 170 -18.90 15.21 0.13
CA LEU A 170 -19.99 16.01 0.72
C LEU A 170 -21.04 16.43 -0.31
N VAL A 171 -20.61 16.86 -1.50
CA VAL A 171 -21.51 17.25 -2.58
C VAL A 171 -22.29 16.06 -3.14
N MET A 172 -21.62 14.91 -3.30
CA MET A 172 -22.22 13.69 -3.87
C MET A 172 -23.24 13.04 -2.91
N HIS A 173 -22.93 13.00 -1.62
CA HIS A 173 -23.73 12.27 -0.65
C HIS A 173 -24.62 13.17 0.23
N GLY A 174 -24.38 14.49 0.24
CA GLY A 174 -25.14 15.44 1.05
C GLY A 174 -24.94 15.29 2.58
N THR A 175 -24.01 14.46 3.01
CA THR A 175 -23.74 14.16 4.42
C THR A 175 -22.26 14.40 4.75
N VAL A 176 -21.98 14.72 6.00
CA VAL A 176 -20.59 14.91 6.46
C VAL A 176 -19.80 13.60 6.31
N PRO A 177 -18.70 13.60 5.54
CA PRO A 177 -17.91 12.39 5.27
C PRO A 177 -17.03 12.01 6.46
N LYS A 178 -17.64 11.41 7.48
CA LYS A 178 -16.97 11.01 8.74
C LYS A 178 -15.80 10.04 8.49
N ASP A 179 -15.97 9.18 7.51
CA ASP A 179 -15.01 8.15 7.13
C ASP A 179 -13.72 8.78 6.62
N GLU A 180 -13.82 9.79 5.76
CA GLU A 180 -12.65 10.50 5.21
C GLU A 180 -11.97 11.34 6.29
N ILE A 181 -12.74 12.02 7.16
CA ILE A 181 -12.20 12.78 8.29
C ILE A 181 -11.37 11.86 9.19
N MET A 182 -11.90 10.67 9.52
CA MET A 182 -11.18 9.71 10.35
C MET A 182 -9.90 9.23 9.68
N GLY A 183 -9.95 8.96 8.37
CA GLY A 183 -8.77 8.61 7.58
C GLY A 183 -7.70 9.70 7.61
N VAL A 184 -8.09 10.97 7.48
CA VAL A 184 -7.19 12.13 7.59
C VAL A 184 -6.55 12.20 8.97
N VAL A 185 -7.31 12.00 10.05
CA VAL A 185 -6.78 12.01 11.43
C VAL A 185 -5.72 10.94 11.63
N ILE A 186 -6.01 9.69 11.24
CA ILE A 186 -5.06 8.57 11.37
C ILE A 186 -3.82 8.79 10.49
N GLY A 187 -4.04 9.27 9.26
CA GLY A 187 -2.94 9.62 8.35
C GLY A 187 -2.05 10.74 8.89
N HIS A 188 -2.65 11.71 9.58
CA HIS A 188 -1.89 12.81 10.21
C HIS A 188 -1.02 12.30 11.36
N ILE A 189 -1.56 11.42 12.21
CA ILE A 189 -0.80 10.80 13.31
C ILE A 189 0.38 10.00 12.74
N TRP A 190 0.15 9.18 11.72
CA TRP A 190 1.24 8.43 11.06
C TRP A 190 2.29 9.37 10.47
N TYR A 191 1.86 10.36 9.69
CA TYR A 191 2.77 11.32 9.06
C TYR A 191 3.60 12.08 10.09
N PHE A 192 2.98 12.49 11.20
CA PHE A 192 3.70 13.18 12.26
C PHE A 192 4.81 12.30 12.85
N PHE A 193 4.50 11.09 13.28
CA PHE A 193 5.49 10.21 13.94
C PHE A 193 6.53 9.62 12.98
N ASN A 194 6.21 9.47 11.72
CA ASN A 194 7.14 8.84 10.76
C ASN A 194 7.96 9.85 9.95
N ASP A 195 7.41 11.03 9.65
CA ASP A 195 8.05 12.00 8.75
C ASP A 195 8.46 13.31 9.47
N VAL A 196 7.68 13.78 10.46
CA VAL A 196 7.94 15.06 11.18
C VAL A 196 8.75 14.86 12.45
N TYR A 197 8.44 13.84 13.23
CA TYR A 197 9.09 13.59 14.53
C TYR A 197 10.59 13.22 14.44
N PRO A 198 11.06 12.39 13.49
CA PRO A 198 12.45 11.95 13.43
C PRO A 198 13.47 13.08 13.29
N PRO A 199 13.31 14.08 12.41
CA PRO A 199 14.27 15.18 12.32
C PRO A 199 14.33 16.04 13.58
N MET A 200 13.28 16.04 14.42
CA MET A 200 13.24 16.79 15.69
C MET A 200 13.85 16.00 16.86
N HIS A 201 13.99 14.68 16.76
CA HIS A 201 14.42 13.79 17.85
C HIS A 201 15.53 12.84 17.41
N ASN A 202 16.63 13.35 16.91
CA ASN A 202 17.85 12.59 16.56
C ASN A 202 17.61 11.37 15.64
N GLY A 203 16.62 11.43 14.75
CA GLY A 203 16.31 10.35 13.82
C GLY A 203 15.51 9.19 14.42
N SER A 204 15.04 9.27 15.67
CA SER A 204 14.20 8.24 16.29
C SER A 204 12.87 8.08 15.56
N ARG A 205 12.58 6.86 15.08
CA ARG A 205 11.34 6.52 14.37
C ARG A 205 10.52 5.51 15.17
N PRO A 206 9.58 5.96 15.99
CA PRO A 206 8.81 5.08 16.88
C PRO A 206 7.88 4.12 16.13
N LEU A 207 7.46 4.45 14.91
CA LEU A 207 6.55 3.66 14.10
C LEU A 207 7.26 2.84 13.00
N ASP A 208 8.58 2.71 13.05
CA ASP A 208 9.30 1.86 12.10
C ASP A 208 8.90 0.38 12.26
N PRO A 209 8.79 -0.37 11.15
CA PRO A 209 8.48 -1.80 11.23
C PRO A 209 9.56 -2.55 12.01
N PRO A 210 9.17 -3.43 12.95
CA PRO A 210 10.11 -4.22 13.73
C PRO A 210 10.91 -5.17 12.84
N MET A 211 12.10 -5.57 13.29
CA MET A 211 13.04 -6.39 12.53
C MET A 211 12.43 -7.73 12.05
N TRP A 212 11.57 -8.34 12.88
CA TRP A 212 10.89 -9.59 12.49
C TRP A 212 9.93 -9.38 11.33
N TRP A 213 9.25 -8.22 11.25
CA TRP A 213 8.37 -7.87 10.15
C TRP A 213 9.15 -7.62 8.86
N ARG A 214 10.26 -6.91 8.92
CA ARG A 214 11.14 -6.68 7.77
C ARG A 214 11.66 -8.00 7.19
N ARG A 215 12.08 -8.95 8.04
CA ARG A 215 12.55 -10.26 7.60
C ARG A 215 11.52 -11.08 6.83
N LEU A 216 10.23 -10.81 7.01
CA LEU A 216 9.15 -11.50 6.29
C LEU A 216 9.11 -11.09 4.80
N PHE A 217 9.44 -9.84 4.50
CA PHE A 217 9.35 -9.25 3.17
C PHE A 217 10.71 -9.05 2.49
N GLU A 218 11.76 -8.90 3.26
CA GLU A 218 13.12 -8.82 2.75
C GLU A 218 13.63 -10.24 2.47
N ARG A 219 13.66 -10.63 1.19
CA ARG A 219 14.50 -11.76 0.78
C ARG A 219 15.90 -11.47 1.28
N ARG A 220 16.56 -12.45 1.91
CA ARG A 220 17.98 -12.34 2.32
C ARG A 220 18.73 -11.67 1.17
N PRO A 221 19.48 -10.60 1.44
CA PRO A 221 20.31 -10.02 0.40
C PRO A 221 21.21 -11.14 -0.14
N GLN A 222 21.34 -11.18 -1.45
CA GLN A 222 22.20 -12.08 -2.22
C GLN A 222 23.69 -11.75 -1.92
N ARG A 223 24.03 -11.75 -0.64
CA ARG A 223 25.36 -11.40 -0.14
C ARG A 223 26.38 -12.51 -0.43
N ASP A 224 25.88 -13.73 -0.66
CA ASP A 224 26.75 -14.89 -0.81
C ASP A 224 27.22 -15.11 -2.26
N GLU A 225 26.43 -14.71 -3.27
CA GLU A 225 26.85 -14.89 -4.66
C GLU A 225 27.91 -13.89 -5.10
N THR A 226 27.79 -12.61 -4.73
CA THR A 226 28.81 -11.61 -5.04
C THR A 226 30.08 -11.81 -4.22
N ALA A 227 29.98 -12.18 -2.95
CA ALA A 227 31.14 -12.53 -2.13
C ALA A 227 31.84 -13.81 -2.65
N ASN A 228 31.06 -14.83 -3.05
CA ASN A 228 31.59 -16.05 -3.64
C ASN A 228 32.13 -15.81 -5.04
N ALA A 229 31.54 -14.95 -5.86
CA ALA A 229 32.07 -14.55 -7.16
C ALA A 229 33.40 -13.81 -7.02
N ILE A 230 33.48 -12.86 -6.08
CA ILE A 230 34.71 -12.11 -5.78
C ILE A 230 35.79 -13.06 -5.23
N ASN A 231 35.45 -13.95 -4.30
CA ASN A 231 36.41 -14.93 -3.76
C ASN A 231 36.88 -15.95 -4.81
N ASN A 232 35.99 -16.36 -5.72
CA ASN A 232 36.38 -17.23 -6.83
C ASN A 232 37.26 -16.49 -7.87
N GLU A 233 36.98 -15.20 -8.12
CA GLU A 233 37.81 -14.39 -9.01
C GLU A 233 39.22 -14.16 -8.44
N PHE A 234 39.33 -13.91 -7.13
CA PHE A 234 40.61 -13.86 -6.44
C PHE A 234 41.34 -15.22 -6.38
N ALA A 235 40.61 -16.33 -6.22
CA ALA A 235 41.19 -17.68 -6.23
C ALA A 235 41.70 -18.09 -7.59
N VAL A 236 41.09 -17.65 -8.69
CA VAL A 236 41.51 -17.90 -10.07
C VAL A 236 42.65 -16.97 -10.46
N ALA A 237 42.69 -15.73 -9.95
CA ALA A 237 43.77 -14.78 -10.23
C ALA A 237 45.05 -15.02 -9.42
N GLY A 238 44.99 -15.83 -8.35
CA GLY A 238 46.10 -16.18 -7.46
C GLY A 238 46.71 -17.57 -7.69
N GLY A 239 46.67 -18.09 -8.91
CA GLY A 239 47.37 -19.33 -9.26
C GLY A 239 48.89 -19.20 -9.12
N PRO A 240 49.60 -20.22 -8.59
CA PRO A 240 50.98 -20.10 -8.14
C PRO A 240 51.98 -20.18 -9.29
N GLU A 241 52.55 -19.06 -9.64
CA GLU A 241 53.78 -19.03 -10.40
C GLU A 241 54.95 -18.60 -9.51
N LEU A 242 55.28 -19.43 -8.52
CA LEU A 242 56.55 -19.34 -7.77
C LEU A 242 57.06 -20.75 -7.48
N ALA A 243 57.64 -21.39 -8.47
CA ALA A 243 58.62 -22.42 -8.21
C ALA A 243 59.37 -22.79 -9.51
N ALA A 244 60.53 -22.31 -9.61
CA ALA A 244 61.71 -22.94 -10.24
C ALA A 244 62.64 -21.87 -10.84
N GLY A 245 63.38 -21.23 -10.02
CA GLY A 245 64.59 -20.46 -10.35
C GLY A 245 65.78 -21.21 -9.82
N ASP A 246 66.43 -21.87 -10.68
CA ASP A 246 67.53 -22.78 -10.59
C ASP A 246 68.79 -22.20 -9.91
N VAL A 247 69.42 -23.02 -9.06
CA VAL A 247 70.70 -22.82 -8.44
C VAL A 247 71.78 -23.20 -9.44
N ARG A 248 72.64 -22.25 -9.79
CA ARG A 248 74.06 -22.47 -10.11
C ARG A 248 74.88 -21.20 -9.95
#